data_b8d412686422ce9409ad5ff3c9c2354e
#
_entry.id   b8d412686422ce9409ad5ff3c9c2354e
#
_cell.length_a   1.000
_cell.length_b   1.000
_cell.length_c   1.000
_cell.angle_alpha   90.00
_cell.angle_beta   90.00
_cell.angle_gamma   90.00
#
_symmetry.space_group_name_H-M   'P 1'
#
loop_
_entity.id
_entity.type
_entity.pdbx_description
1 polymer ?
#
loop_
_entity_poly.entity_id
_entity_poly.type
_entity_poly.pdbx_seq_one_letter_code
_entity_poly.pdbx_strand_id
1 'polypeptide(L)'
;RPKKNWKKYDSIICKPIRVDNPKRMKLIKRGWRNILMDPSILNQKQKQNIKLHFDMHHGFGVLDRAIDRMNIKDRESFRKFVNKEIKFNPHIMVISKKKILNQWFKDLFNWLFKCEKIFGFKSLKGYDQQRLYAFLAERYLSFWFLKKTTYLESDWCFFEIK
;
A
#
# COMPACT_ATOMS: atom_id res chain seq x y z
N ARG A 1 12.10 -9.31 22.61
CA ARG A 1 13.27 -10.08 22.12
C ARG A 1 12.91 -10.81 20.83
N PRO A 2 13.84 -10.93 19.84
CA PRO A 2 13.59 -11.67 18.60
C PRO A 2 13.22 -13.13 18.91
N LYS A 3 12.19 -13.64 18.25
CA LYS A 3 11.80 -15.04 18.38
C LYS A 3 12.79 -15.94 17.61
N LYS A 4 13.08 -17.14 18.09
CA LYS A 4 14.04 -18.08 17.46
C LYS A 4 13.72 -18.36 15.97
N ASN A 5 12.44 -18.43 15.61
CA ASN A 5 12.00 -18.68 14.22
C ASN A 5 12.26 -17.51 13.25
N TRP A 6 12.48 -16.28 13.74
CA TRP A 6 12.71 -15.11 12.89
C TRP A 6 13.98 -15.23 12.04
N LYS A 7 15.00 -15.97 12.55
CA LYS A 7 16.27 -16.19 11.83
C LYS A 7 16.12 -16.96 10.52
N LYS A 8 15.00 -17.67 10.33
CA LYS A 8 14.71 -18.44 9.10
C LYS A 8 14.23 -17.56 7.94
N TYR A 9 13.89 -16.31 8.21
CA TYR A 9 13.32 -15.38 7.22
C TYR A 9 14.25 -14.21 6.98
N ASP A 10 14.14 -13.64 5.81
CA ASP A 10 14.87 -12.42 5.45
C ASP A 10 14.27 -11.20 6.14
N SER A 11 12.97 -11.22 6.36
CA SER A 11 12.23 -10.09 6.89
C SER A 11 11.05 -10.51 7.75
N ILE A 12 10.69 -9.67 8.71
CA ILE A 12 9.47 -9.77 9.50
C ILE A 12 8.67 -8.50 9.20
N ILE A 13 7.44 -8.66 8.75
CA ILE A 13 6.54 -7.55 8.45
C ILE A 13 5.25 -7.68 9.29
N CYS A 14 4.50 -6.59 9.44
CA CYS A 14 3.23 -6.64 10.14
C CYS A 14 2.20 -7.48 9.38
N LYS A 15 1.26 -8.10 10.09
CA LYS A 15 0.13 -8.83 9.47
C LYS A 15 -0.69 -7.90 8.57
N PRO A 16 -1.18 -8.41 7.43
CA PRO A 16 -1.98 -7.62 6.50
C PRO A 16 -3.39 -7.35 7.05
N ILE A 17 -3.97 -6.24 6.64
CA ILE A 17 -5.40 -5.95 6.80
C ILE A 17 -6.14 -6.23 5.49
N ARG A 18 -7.43 -6.58 5.60
CA ARG A 18 -8.31 -6.78 4.46
C ARG A 18 -9.03 -5.48 4.10
N VAL A 19 -9.27 -5.28 2.81
CA VAL A 19 -9.92 -4.07 2.26
C VAL A 19 -11.19 -4.37 1.46
N ASP A 20 -11.54 -5.64 1.30
CA ASP A 20 -12.61 -6.15 0.43
C ASP A 20 -14.01 -6.12 1.06
N ASN A 21 -14.18 -5.45 2.18
CA ASN A 21 -15.49 -5.34 2.83
C ASN A 21 -15.75 -3.93 3.41
N PRO A 22 -15.66 -2.87 2.58
CA PRO A 22 -16.01 -1.54 3.04
C PRO A 22 -17.52 -1.46 3.35
N LYS A 23 -17.90 -0.69 4.37
CA LYS A 23 -19.33 -0.38 4.62
C LYS A 23 -19.95 0.20 3.34
N ARG A 24 -21.12 -0.30 2.92
CA ARG A 24 -21.79 0.07 1.66
C ARG A 24 -21.93 1.59 1.49
N MET A 25 -22.34 2.30 2.54
CA MET A 25 -22.43 3.76 2.50
C MET A 25 -21.09 4.45 2.27
N LYS A 26 -20.00 3.92 2.84
CA LYS A 26 -18.64 4.45 2.62
C LYS A 26 -18.18 4.20 1.18
N LEU A 27 -18.50 3.02 0.64
CA LEU A 27 -18.21 2.66 -0.75
C LEU A 27 -18.93 3.64 -1.70
N ILE A 28 -20.21 3.90 -1.51
CA ILE A 28 -20.99 4.83 -2.33
C ILE A 28 -20.44 6.26 -2.19
N LYS A 29 -20.23 6.76 -0.96
CA LYS A 29 -19.78 8.15 -0.76
C LYS A 29 -18.36 8.43 -1.26
N ARG A 30 -17.42 7.51 -1.07
CA ARG A 30 -16.00 7.72 -1.38
C ARG A 30 -15.55 7.05 -2.67
N GLY A 31 -16.23 5.96 -3.10
CA GLY A 31 -15.93 5.20 -4.30
C GLY A 31 -16.82 5.49 -5.50
N TRP A 32 -17.64 6.55 -5.46
CA TRP A 32 -18.66 6.83 -6.47
C TRP A 32 -18.09 6.92 -7.90
N ARG A 33 -16.90 7.49 -8.08
CA ARG A 33 -16.24 7.56 -9.39
C ARG A 33 -15.86 6.18 -9.92
N ASN A 34 -15.37 5.30 -9.04
CA ASN A 34 -15.05 3.92 -9.40
C ASN A 34 -16.32 3.14 -9.76
N ILE A 35 -17.43 3.38 -9.03
CA ILE A 35 -18.74 2.75 -9.28
C ILE A 35 -19.33 3.22 -10.61
N LEU A 36 -19.20 4.51 -10.96
CA LEU A 36 -19.63 5.02 -12.26
C LEU A 36 -18.88 4.35 -13.42
N MET A 37 -17.58 4.09 -13.25
CA MET A 37 -16.78 3.42 -14.27
C MET A 37 -17.05 1.90 -14.32
N ASP A 38 -17.34 1.29 -13.18
CA ASP A 38 -17.62 -0.13 -13.05
C ASP A 38 -18.65 -0.39 -11.95
N PRO A 39 -19.96 -0.39 -12.27
CA PRO A 39 -21.03 -0.63 -11.31
C PRO A 39 -20.96 -1.99 -10.60
N SER A 40 -20.30 -2.98 -11.23
CA SER A 40 -20.18 -4.33 -10.65
C SER A 40 -19.36 -4.37 -9.34
N ILE A 41 -18.60 -3.32 -9.02
CA ILE A 41 -17.90 -3.14 -7.75
C ILE A 41 -18.84 -3.31 -6.55
N LEU A 42 -20.11 -2.93 -6.70
CA LEU A 42 -21.11 -3.06 -5.63
C LEU A 42 -21.41 -4.51 -5.26
N ASN A 43 -21.29 -5.43 -6.22
CA ASN A 43 -21.69 -6.83 -6.08
C ASN A 43 -20.51 -7.81 -6.11
N GLN A 44 -19.35 -7.40 -6.63
CA GLN A 44 -18.18 -8.27 -6.80
C GLN A 44 -17.08 -7.91 -5.79
N LYS A 45 -16.99 -8.69 -4.72
CA LYS A 45 -15.98 -8.46 -3.65
C LYS A 45 -14.54 -8.46 -4.15
N GLN A 46 -14.21 -9.27 -5.15
CA GLN A 46 -12.87 -9.30 -5.74
C GLN A 46 -12.45 -7.98 -6.41
N LYS A 47 -13.41 -7.13 -6.78
CA LYS A 47 -13.16 -5.78 -7.29
C LYS A 47 -12.95 -4.75 -6.18
N GLN A 48 -13.25 -5.11 -4.93
CA GLN A 48 -12.99 -4.29 -3.76
C GLN A 48 -11.56 -4.51 -3.27
N ASN A 49 -10.61 -4.16 -4.10
CA ASN A 49 -9.18 -4.43 -3.99
C ASN A 49 -8.39 -3.26 -3.38
N ILE A 50 -7.06 -3.39 -3.32
CA ILE A 50 -6.16 -2.35 -2.78
C ILE A 50 -6.31 -1.04 -3.54
N LYS A 51 -6.46 -1.08 -4.88
CA LYS A 51 -6.62 0.12 -5.70
C LYS A 51 -7.89 0.88 -5.34
N LEU A 52 -9.03 0.20 -5.29
CA LEU A 52 -10.30 0.83 -4.88
C LEU A 52 -10.19 1.43 -3.48
N HIS A 53 -9.60 0.69 -2.53
CA HIS A 53 -9.38 1.20 -1.18
C HIS A 53 -8.54 2.47 -1.18
N PHE A 54 -7.48 2.52 -1.99
CA PHE A 54 -6.64 3.71 -2.11
C PHE A 54 -7.41 4.89 -2.69
N ASP A 55 -8.12 4.68 -3.79
CA ASP A 55 -8.94 5.70 -4.46
C ASP A 55 -9.98 6.33 -3.51
N MET A 56 -10.63 5.50 -2.69
CA MET A 56 -11.64 5.95 -1.71
C MET A 56 -11.07 6.82 -0.60
N HIS A 57 -9.79 6.70 -0.27
CA HIS A 57 -9.19 7.37 0.89
C HIS A 57 -8.22 8.49 0.49
N HIS A 58 -7.49 8.31 -0.60
CA HIS A 58 -6.35 9.18 -0.94
C HIS A 58 -6.50 9.89 -2.29
N GLY A 59 -7.62 9.68 -2.98
CA GLY A 59 -7.97 10.34 -4.23
C GLY A 59 -7.99 9.42 -5.44
N PHE A 60 -9.07 9.56 -6.21
CA PHE A 60 -9.30 8.77 -7.42
C PHE A 60 -8.19 8.93 -8.45
N GLY A 61 -7.63 7.81 -8.93
CA GLY A 61 -6.57 7.78 -9.94
C GLY A 61 -5.19 8.22 -9.46
N VAL A 62 -5.03 8.60 -8.19
CA VAL A 62 -3.73 9.03 -7.64
C VAL A 62 -2.74 7.87 -7.63
N LEU A 63 -3.19 6.67 -7.25
CA LEU A 63 -2.33 5.49 -7.24
C LEU A 63 -1.86 5.11 -8.64
N ASP A 64 -2.72 5.20 -9.66
CA ASP A 64 -2.34 4.92 -11.06
C ASP A 64 -1.26 5.89 -11.54
N ARG A 65 -1.45 7.19 -11.29
CA ARG A 65 -0.47 8.22 -11.63
C ARG A 65 0.88 8.00 -10.92
N ALA A 66 0.84 7.54 -9.67
CA ALA A 66 2.04 7.20 -8.92
C ALA A 66 2.73 5.96 -9.53
N ILE A 67 1.97 4.92 -9.89
CA ILE A 67 2.50 3.70 -10.53
C ILE A 67 3.16 4.03 -11.87
N ASP A 68 2.65 4.99 -12.64
CA ASP A 68 3.26 5.43 -13.90
C ASP A 68 4.67 6.03 -13.72
N ARG A 69 5.02 6.45 -12.50
CA ARG A 69 6.36 6.95 -12.16
C ARG A 69 7.31 5.88 -11.64
N MET A 70 6.85 4.65 -11.51
CA MET A 70 7.73 3.54 -11.11
C MET A 70 8.73 3.16 -12.20
N ASN A 71 9.76 2.43 -11.78
CA ASN A 71 10.64 1.75 -12.71
C ASN A 71 9.82 0.76 -13.56
N ILE A 72 10.09 0.70 -14.84
CA ILE A 72 9.39 -0.15 -15.81
C ILE A 72 9.37 -1.63 -15.39
N LYS A 73 10.43 -2.12 -14.73
CA LYS A 73 10.56 -3.50 -14.23
C LYS A 73 9.49 -3.89 -13.20
N ASP A 74 9.00 -2.93 -12.41
CA ASP A 74 8.05 -3.18 -11.33
C ASP A 74 6.64 -2.63 -11.62
N ARG A 75 6.53 -1.70 -12.56
CA ARG A 75 5.29 -0.96 -12.87
C ARG A 75 4.10 -1.89 -13.11
N GLU A 76 4.22 -2.76 -14.11
CA GLU A 76 3.11 -3.63 -14.50
C GLU A 76 2.79 -4.70 -13.43
N SER A 77 3.82 -5.23 -12.78
CA SER A 77 3.61 -6.22 -11.72
C SER A 77 2.97 -5.59 -10.48
N PHE A 78 3.33 -4.35 -10.13
CA PHE A 78 2.68 -3.62 -9.04
C PHE A 78 1.26 -3.20 -9.40
N ARG A 79 1.00 -2.76 -10.64
CA ARG A 79 -0.34 -2.49 -11.14
C ARG A 79 -1.26 -3.71 -11.02
N LYS A 80 -0.78 -4.88 -11.45
CA LYS A 80 -1.51 -6.14 -11.31
C LYS A 80 -1.76 -6.48 -9.84
N PHE A 81 -0.76 -6.29 -8.97
CA PHE A 81 -0.87 -6.54 -7.54
C PHE A 81 -1.99 -5.71 -6.91
N VAL A 82 -2.01 -4.39 -7.07
CA VAL A 82 -3.01 -3.52 -6.42
C VAL A 82 -4.42 -3.71 -6.99
N ASN A 83 -4.56 -4.17 -8.24
CA ASN A 83 -5.84 -4.47 -8.87
C ASN A 83 -6.39 -5.85 -8.52
N LYS A 84 -5.54 -6.78 -8.04
CA LYS A 84 -5.93 -8.15 -7.71
C LYS A 84 -6.07 -8.36 -6.21
N GLU A 85 -5.10 -7.87 -5.43
CA GLU A 85 -5.01 -8.18 -4.02
C GLU A 85 -6.03 -7.40 -3.18
N ILE A 86 -6.60 -8.09 -2.19
CA ILE A 86 -7.62 -7.57 -1.27
C ILE A 86 -7.09 -7.32 0.14
N LYS A 87 -5.78 -7.46 0.34
CA LYS A 87 -5.10 -7.25 1.61
C LYS A 87 -3.71 -6.65 1.41
N PHE A 88 -3.27 -5.82 2.33
CA PHE A 88 -1.92 -5.27 2.37
C PHE A 88 -1.45 -5.10 3.82
N ASN A 89 -0.14 -5.01 4.03
CA ASN A 89 0.46 -4.80 5.34
C ASN A 89 0.42 -3.30 5.66
N PRO A 90 -0.41 -2.86 6.64
CA PRO A 90 -0.49 -1.47 7.04
C PRO A 90 0.78 -1.08 7.80
N HIS A 91 1.05 0.19 7.86
CA HIS A 91 2.22 0.74 8.54
C HIS A 91 3.55 0.23 7.97
N ILE A 92 4.57 1.04 8.06
CA ILE A 92 5.92 0.68 7.60
C ILE A 92 6.67 0.05 8.78
N MET A 93 6.13 -1.07 9.28
CA MET A 93 6.75 -1.85 10.37
C MET A 93 7.44 -3.08 9.79
N VAL A 94 8.76 -3.03 9.76
CA VAL A 94 9.59 -4.11 9.22
C VAL A 94 10.86 -4.29 10.05
N ILE A 95 11.21 -5.54 10.28
CA ILE A 95 12.51 -5.96 10.81
C ILE A 95 13.17 -6.79 9.72
N SER A 96 14.35 -6.43 9.28
CA SER A 96 15.05 -7.13 8.20
C SER A 96 16.56 -6.94 8.28
N LYS A 97 17.29 -7.70 7.48
CA LYS A 97 18.73 -7.54 7.31
C LYS A 97 19.04 -6.17 6.71
N LYS A 98 20.10 -5.50 7.19
CA LYS A 98 20.50 -4.15 6.73
C LYS A 98 20.59 -4.04 5.20
N LYS A 99 21.16 -5.05 4.53
CA LYS A 99 21.28 -5.07 3.05
C LYS A 99 19.92 -5.00 2.36
N ILE A 100 18.93 -5.72 2.89
CA ILE A 100 17.57 -5.76 2.34
C ILE A 100 16.88 -4.41 2.55
N LEU A 101 16.94 -3.85 3.78
CA LEU A 101 16.38 -2.54 4.08
C LEU A 101 16.99 -1.44 3.22
N ASN A 102 18.31 -1.43 3.03
CA ASN A 102 18.98 -0.46 2.17
C ASN A 102 18.46 -0.54 0.73
N GLN A 103 18.27 -1.75 0.20
CA GLN A 103 17.73 -1.92 -1.15
C GLN A 103 16.27 -1.46 -1.23
N TRP A 104 15.45 -1.82 -0.23
CA TRP A 104 14.05 -1.39 -0.18
C TRP A 104 13.93 0.13 -0.11
N PHE A 105 14.69 0.78 0.77
CA PHE A 105 14.69 2.25 0.87
C PHE A 105 15.14 2.90 -0.42
N LYS A 106 16.18 2.37 -1.08
CA LYS A 106 16.63 2.87 -2.37
C LYS A 106 15.52 2.80 -3.43
N ASP A 107 14.86 1.65 -3.55
CA ASP A 107 13.79 1.46 -4.53
C ASP A 107 12.58 2.35 -4.19
N LEU A 108 12.19 2.41 -2.91
CA LEU A 108 11.08 3.23 -2.41
C LEU A 108 11.31 4.72 -2.67
N PHE A 109 12.43 5.28 -2.21
CA PHE A 109 12.67 6.73 -2.33
C PHE A 109 12.92 7.16 -3.77
N ASN A 110 13.55 6.32 -4.60
CA ASN A 110 13.66 6.58 -6.03
C ASN A 110 12.27 6.73 -6.70
N TRP A 111 11.28 5.99 -6.23
CA TRP A 111 9.91 6.14 -6.72
C TRP A 111 9.20 7.35 -6.09
N LEU A 112 9.25 7.51 -4.77
CA LEU A 112 8.56 8.59 -4.08
C LEU A 112 9.03 9.98 -4.52
N PHE A 113 10.33 10.19 -4.77
CA PHE A 113 10.83 11.46 -5.31
C PHE A 113 10.29 11.78 -6.71
N LYS A 114 10.02 10.74 -7.53
CA LYS A 114 9.33 10.96 -8.81
C LYS A 114 7.85 11.31 -8.61
N CYS A 115 7.21 10.73 -7.60
CA CYS A 115 5.83 11.08 -7.24
C CYS A 115 5.75 12.50 -6.70
N GLU A 116 6.72 12.94 -5.89
CA GLU A 116 6.79 14.31 -5.36
C GLU A 116 6.82 15.35 -6.48
N LYS A 117 7.53 15.09 -7.57
CA LYS A 117 7.58 16.00 -8.73
C LYS A 117 6.21 16.25 -9.37
N ILE A 118 5.26 15.33 -9.22
CA ILE A 118 3.91 15.47 -9.83
C ILE A 118 2.81 15.84 -8.82
N PHE A 119 2.96 15.45 -7.56
CA PHE A 119 1.96 15.73 -6.53
C PHE A 119 2.34 16.92 -5.63
N GLY A 120 3.66 17.16 -5.43
CA GLY A 120 4.16 18.17 -4.51
C GLY A 120 3.73 17.92 -3.05
N PHE A 121 3.88 18.93 -2.20
CA PHE A 121 3.37 18.92 -0.82
C PHE A 121 2.33 20.02 -0.59
N LYS A 122 2.51 21.20 -1.22
CA LYS A 122 1.68 22.38 -0.96
C LYS A 122 0.22 22.22 -1.38
N SER A 123 -0.05 21.40 -2.39
CA SER A 123 -1.39 21.11 -2.90
C SER A 123 -2.14 20.05 -2.09
N LEU A 124 -1.47 19.32 -1.23
CA LEU A 124 -2.04 18.23 -0.43
C LEU A 124 -2.72 18.81 0.82
N LYS A 125 -4.05 18.71 0.88
CA LYS A 125 -4.87 19.23 2.00
C LYS A 125 -5.59 18.13 2.73
N GLY A 126 -5.66 18.27 4.06
CA GLY A 126 -6.32 17.30 4.93
C GLY A 126 -5.47 16.05 5.19
N TYR A 127 -5.81 15.32 6.26
CA TYR A 127 -5.03 14.20 6.79
C TYR A 127 -4.71 13.13 5.74
N ASP A 128 -5.71 12.70 4.98
CA ASP A 128 -5.58 11.61 4.02
C ASP A 128 -4.67 11.96 2.82
N GLN A 129 -4.61 13.25 2.44
CA GLN A 129 -3.76 13.70 1.35
C GLN A 129 -2.37 14.11 1.81
N GLN A 130 -2.23 14.81 2.93
CA GLN A 130 -0.91 15.23 3.46
C GLN A 130 0.02 14.05 3.72
N ARG A 131 -0.53 12.87 4.03
CA ARG A 131 0.20 11.62 4.23
C ARG A 131 0.28 10.73 2.98
N LEU A 132 0.01 11.27 1.79
CA LEU A 132 -0.03 10.52 0.53
C LEU A 132 1.20 9.60 0.35
N TYR A 133 2.40 10.14 0.56
CA TYR A 133 3.64 9.37 0.35
C TYR A 133 3.80 8.20 1.35
N ALA A 134 3.33 8.37 2.59
CA ALA A 134 3.29 7.28 3.56
C ALA A 134 2.33 6.17 3.09
N PHE A 135 1.16 6.53 2.59
CA PHE A 135 0.19 5.56 2.10
C PHE A 135 0.64 4.86 0.80
N LEU A 136 1.36 5.54 -0.08
CA LEU A 136 2.01 4.91 -1.22
C LEU A 136 3.07 3.91 -0.78
N ALA A 137 3.90 4.29 0.20
CA ALA A 137 4.95 3.43 0.74
C ALA A 137 4.39 2.15 1.39
N GLU A 138 3.26 2.22 2.11
CA GLU A 138 2.59 1.04 2.69
C GLU A 138 2.16 0.03 1.62
N ARG A 139 1.57 0.48 0.50
CA ARG A 139 1.16 -0.42 -0.60
C ARG A 139 2.36 -1.04 -1.29
N TYR A 140 3.43 -0.24 -1.45
CA TYR A 140 4.67 -0.71 -2.04
C TYR A 140 5.42 -1.69 -1.15
N LEU A 141 5.39 -1.52 0.18
CA LEU A 141 5.98 -2.44 1.15
C LEU A 141 5.48 -3.87 0.91
N SER A 142 4.16 -4.06 0.90
CA SER A 142 3.55 -5.39 0.71
C SER A 142 4.01 -6.05 -0.59
N PHE A 143 3.97 -5.31 -1.70
CA PHE A 143 4.41 -5.81 -2.99
C PHE A 143 5.91 -6.14 -3.02
N TRP A 144 6.75 -5.22 -2.52
CA TRP A 144 8.19 -5.34 -2.61
C TRP A 144 8.72 -6.53 -1.79
N PHE A 145 8.25 -6.67 -0.54
CA PHE A 145 8.68 -7.76 0.32
C PHE A 145 8.19 -9.11 -0.18
N LEU A 146 6.95 -9.20 -0.66
CA LEU A 146 6.41 -10.41 -1.30
C LEU A 146 7.26 -10.84 -2.51
N LYS A 147 7.72 -9.89 -3.32
CA LYS A 147 8.46 -10.17 -4.55
C LYS A 147 9.95 -10.48 -4.32
N LYS A 148 10.56 -9.87 -3.30
CA LYS A 148 12.03 -9.81 -3.17
C LYS A 148 12.59 -10.63 -2.01
N THR A 149 11.76 -11.08 -1.06
CA THR A 149 12.27 -11.68 0.19
C THR A 149 11.45 -12.88 0.62
N THR A 150 12.05 -13.72 1.46
CA THR A 150 11.30 -14.61 2.33
C THR A 150 10.90 -13.83 3.58
N TYR A 151 9.61 -13.78 3.91
CA TYR A 151 9.14 -13.00 5.04
C TYR A 151 8.19 -13.77 5.95
N LEU A 152 8.14 -13.36 7.21
CA LEU A 152 7.18 -13.80 8.21
C LEU A 152 6.27 -12.64 8.59
N GLU A 153 4.96 -12.89 8.64
CA GLU A 153 3.99 -11.95 9.17
C GLU A 153 3.92 -12.07 10.70
N SER A 154 4.00 -10.94 11.39
CA SER A 154 3.90 -10.86 12.85
C SER A 154 2.77 -9.94 13.26
N ASP A 155 2.13 -10.28 14.38
CA ASP A 155 1.15 -9.41 14.99
C ASP A 155 1.77 -8.06 15.36
N TRP A 156 0.94 -7.03 15.35
CA TRP A 156 1.26 -5.69 15.78
C TRP A 156 0.18 -5.17 16.72
N CYS A 157 0.54 -4.28 17.60
CA CYS A 157 -0.39 -3.65 18.52
C CYS A 157 -0.04 -2.16 18.70
N PHE A 158 -1.05 -1.37 19.00
CA PHE A 158 -0.87 0.00 19.45
C PHE A 158 -0.83 0.03 20.97
N PHE A 159 0.12 0.76 21.53
CA PHE A 159 0.14 1.12 22.93
C PHE A 159 -0.26 2.58 23.05
N GLU A 160 -1.32 2.86 23.82
CA GLU A 160 -1.59 4.22 24.27
C GLU A 160 -0.65 4.55 25.42
N ILE A 161 0.22 5.52 25.20
CA ILE A 161 1.02 6.12 26.29
C ILE A 161 0.09 7.10 26.97
N LYS A 162 -0.36 6.74 28.19
CA LYS A 162 -1.12 7.64 29.06
C LYS A 162 -0.21 8.66 29.68
#